data_b9b0b87c39a07ea5f3fc13a9ebb514f6
#
_entry.id   b9b0b87c39a07ea5f3fc13a9ebb514f6
#
_cell.length_a   1.000
_cell.length_b   1.000
_cell.length_c   1.000
_cell.angle_alpha   90.00
_cell.angle_beta   90.00
_cell.angle_gamma   90.00
#
_symmetry.space_group_name_H-M   'P 1'
#
loop_
_entity.id
_entity.type
_entity.pdbx_description
1 polymer ?
#
loop_
_entity_poly.entity_id
_entity_poly.type
_entity_poly.pdbx_seq_one_letter_code
_entity_poly.pdbx_strand_id
1 'polypeptide(L)'
;MGVHEGHRERLRRRFAEHGLDNFDDVNVLELLLFYVRPRQDTNELAHRLIDYFGSIDRVFDARLGDLERVEGVGRETAAFLHLIPQVSRRYMERKWRPGELMDSAGAAGRFLLPLFAHERSEVVYMVCLDARCAYLNSRAMARGTGHFAEVSTRSLVEYVLGQNAAKAIVAAGGKTLTLEELAESNPKGTGVRIMR
;
A
#
# COMPACT_ATOMS: atom_id res chain seq x y z
N MET A 1 8.56 33.71 -21.19
CA MET A 1 8.92 32.40 -20.62
C MET A 1 9.26 32.63 -19.16
N GLY A 2 8.39 32.21 -18.25
CA GLY A 2 8.56 32.47 -16.82
C GLY A 2 9.66 31.59 -16.23
N VAL A 3 10.33 32.04 -15.18
CA VAL A 3 11.37 31.31 -14.42
C VAL A 3 10.87 29.93 -13.97
N HIS A 4 9.58 29.82 -13.67
CA HIS A 4 8.91 28.57 -13.25
C HIS A 4 8.70 27.55 -14.36
N GLU A 5 8.54 27.98 -15.62
CA GLU A 5 8.34 27.06 -16.75
C GLU A 5 9.62 26.28 -17.08
N GLY A 6 10.78 26.95 -17.03
CA GLY A 6 12.08 26.30 -17.21
C GLY A 6 12.44 25.33 -16.08
N HIS A 7 11.98 25.58 -14.84
CA HIS A 7 12.22 24.67 -13.71
C HIS A 7 11.42 23.37 -13.86
N ARG A 8 10.12 23.46 -14.19
CA ARG A 8 9.27 22.29 -14.42
C ARG A 8 9.83 21.38 -15.51
N GLU A 9 10.26 21.98 -16.62
CA GLU A 9 10.80 21.22 -17.75
C GLU A 9 12.12 20.53 -17.37
N ARG A 10 13.01 21.19 -16.61
CA ARG A 10 14.23 20.57 -16.09
C ARG A 10 13.93 19.40 -15.16
N LEU A 11 12.94 19.53 -14.25
CA LEU A 11 12.58 18.47 -13.32
C LEU A 11 11.98 17.25 -14.05
N ARG A 12 11.10 17.48 -15.01
CA ARG A 12 10.53 16.41 -15.87
C ARG A 12 11.61 15.70 -16.69
N ARG A 13 12.54 16.45 -17.28
CA ARG A 13 13.64 15.88 -18.04
C ARG A 13 14.54 15.02 -17.14
N ARG A 14 14.92 15.52 -15.97
CA ARG A 14 15.73 14.77 -15.00
C ARG A 14 15.03 13.46 -14.61
N PHE A 15 13.71 13.48 -14.39
CA PHE A 15 12.93 12.29 -14.12
C PHE A 15 12.93 11.32 -15.32
N ALA A 16 12.76 11.81 -16.53
CA ALA A 16 12.75 10.97 -17.74
C ALA A 16 14.10 10.28 -17.99
N GLU A 17 15.21 10.95 -17.66
CA GLU A 17 16.57 10.45 -17.87
C GLU A 17 17.05 9.50 -16.75
N HIS A 18 16.65 9.75 -15.51
CA HIS A 18 17.24 9.09 -14.33
C HIS A 18 16.21 8.50 -13.33
N GLY A 19 14.92 8.61 -13.61
CA GLY A 19 13.89 8.21 -12.64
C GLY A 19 13.92 9.10 -11.39
N LEU A 20 13.59 8.51 -10.23
CA LEU A 20 13.54 9.23 -8.96
C LEU A 20 14.82 9.11 -8.12
N ASP A 21 15.84 8.40 -8.57
CA ASP A 21 17.03 8.04 -7.77
C ASP A 21 17.78 9.25 -7.18
N ASN A 22 17.72 10.39 -7.86
CA ASN A 22 18.38 11.64 -7.43
C ASN A 22 17.39 12.74 -7.02
N PHE A 23 16.18 12.35 -6.61
CA PHE A 23 15.15 13.27 -6.13
C PHE A 23 15.07 13.21 -4.61
N ASP A 24 15.03 14.38 -3.97
CA ASP A 24 14.58 14.47 -2.60
C ASP A 24 13.04 14.46 -2.51
N ASP A 25 12.50 14.33 -1.31
CA ASP A 25 11.06 14.21 -1.07
C ASP A 25 10.28 15.43 -1.62
N VAL A 26 10.85 16.62 -1.52
CA VAL A 26 10.25 17.86 -2.04
C VAL A 26 10.16 17.80 -3.56
N ASN A 27 11.24 17.41 -4.24
CA ASN A 27 11.27 17.29 -5.70
C ASN A 27 10.29 16.24 -6.21
N VAL A 28 10.13 15.10 -5.48
CA VAL A 28 9.14 14.07 -5.83
C VAL A 28 7.72 14.62 -5.70
N LEU A 29 7.40 15.28 -4.59
CA LEU A 29 6.09 15.90 -4.40
C LEU A 29 5.83 17.00 -5.43
N GLU A 30 6.80 17.85 -5.70
CA GLU A 30 6.70 18.91 -6.70
C GLU A 30 6.39 18.32 -8.09
N LEU A 31 7.10 17.27 -8.50
CA LEU A 31 6.86 16.59 -9.77
C LEU A 31 5.43 16.03 -9.87
N LEU A 32 4.94 15.41 -8.80
CA LEU A 32 3.56 14.89 -8.73
C LEU A 32 2.54 16.04 -8.80
N LEU A 33 2.77 17.12 -8.09
CA LEU A 33 1.89 18.28 -8.07
C LEU A 33 1.80 18.98 -9.44
N PHE A 34 2.80 18.84 -10.32
CA PHE A 34 2.71 19.36 -11.70
C PHE A 34 1.51 18.81 -12.48
N TYR A 35 1.08 17.59 -12.19
CA TYR A 35 -0.02 16.94 -12.89
C TYR A 35 -1.39 17.40 -12.41
N VAL A 36 -1.52 17.79 -11.15
CA VAL A 36 -2.79 18.23 -10.56
C VAL A 36 -2.89 19.77 -10.46
N ARG A 37 -1.74 20.46 -10.60
CA ARG A 37 -1.66 21.94 -10.56
C ARG A 37 -0.82 22.50 -11.73
N PRO A 38 -1.31 22.41 -12.96
CA PRO A 38 -0.47 22.64 -14.14
C PRO A 38 0.05 24.07 -14.31
N ARG A 39 -0.59 25.07 -13.70
CA ARG A 39 -0.26 26.50 -13.91
C ARG A 39 0.13 27.25 -12.63
N GLN A 40 0.43 26.53 -11.53
CA GLN A 40 0.75 27.13 -10.25
C GLN A 40 2.15 26.74 -9.81
N ASP A 41 2.78 27.57 -8.99
CA ASP A 41 4.00 27.19 -8.30
C ASP A 41 3.68 26.04 -7.32
N THR A 42 4.39 24.95 -7.46
CA THR A 42 4.20 23.73 -6.66
C THR A 42 5.38 23.47 -5.74
N ASN A 43 6.48 24.18 -5.88
CA ASN A 43 7.65 24.02 -5.03
C ASN A 43 7.34 24.41 -3.58
N GLU A 44 6.77 25.61 -3.39
CA GLU A 44 6.37 26.08 -2.06
C GLU A 44 5.31 25.17 -1.41
N LEU A 45 4.37 24.64 -2.21
CA LEU A 45 3.39 23.70 -1.70
C LEU A 45 4.01 22.36 -1.30
N ALA A 46 4.99 21.86 -2.06
CA ALA A 46 5.72 20.65 -1.71
C ALA A 46 6.49 20.82 -0.38
N HIS A 47 7.16 21.95 -0.19
CA HIS A 47 7.80 22.30 1.09
C HIS A 47 6.79 22.32 2.24
N ARG A 48 5.67 23.03 2.10
CA ARG A 48 4.62 23.07 3.14
C ARG A 48 4.09 21.69 3.52
N LEU A 49 3.92 20.79 2.54
CA LEU A 49 3.50 19.42 2.82
C LEU A 49 4.54 18.66 3.64
N ILE A 50 5.82 18.74 3.26
CA ILE A 50 6.91 18.11 4.03
C ILE A 50 7.03 18.71 5.42
N ASP A 51 6.98 20.02 5.54
CA ASP A 51 7.07 20.72 6.84
C ASP A 51 5.90 20.33 7.78
N TYR A 52 4.69 20.15 7.22
CA TYR A 52 3.51 19.83 8.00
C TYR A 52 3.49 18.35 8.45
N PHE A 53 3.87 17.42 7.59
CA PHE A 53 3.80 15.98 7.87
C PHE A 53 5.15 15.38 8.29
N GLY A 54 6.25 16.01 7.97
CA GLY A 54 7.62 15.61 8.33
C GLY A 54 8.35 14.77 7.28
N SER A 55 7.63 14.06 6.40
CA SER A 55 8.21 13.20 5.34
C SER A 55 7.18 12.84 4.29
N ILE A 56 7.64 12.39 3.11
CA ILE A 56 6.77 12.04 1.99
C ILE A 56 5.86 10.83 2.27
N ASP A 57 6.35 9.84 3.00
CA ASP A 57 5.56 8.68 3.43
C ASP A 57 4.38 9.12 4.30
N ARG A 58 4.60 10.06 5.24
CA ARG A 58 3.53 10.62 6.06
C ARG A 58 2.54 11.47 5.28
N VAL A 59 2.99 12.17 4.24
CA VAL A 59 2.09 12.87 3.31
C VAL A 59 1.16 11.87 2.62
N PHE A 60 1.70 10.79 2.08
CA PHE A 60 0.92 9.76 1.39
C PHE A 60 0.01 8.97 2.33
N ASP A 61 0.42 8.80 3.57
CA ASP A 61 -0.37 8.15 4.60
C ASP A 61 -1.43 9.06 5.23
N ALA A 62 -1.43 10.35 4.96
CA ALA A 62 -2.38 11.30 5.53
C ALA A 62 -3.82 11.02 5.07
N ARG A 63 -4.80 11.28 5.95
CA ARG A 63 -6.21 11.25 5.58
C ARG A 63 -6.53 12.44 4.67
N LEU A 64 -7.54 12.28 3.80
CA LEU A 64 -7.97 13.36 2.91
C LEU A 64 -8.19 14.69 3.65
N GLY A 65 -8.93 14.65 4.77
CA GLY A 65 -9.22 15.86 5.57
C GLY A 65 -7.97 16.47 6.23
N ASP A 66 -6.92 15.69 6.51
CA ASP A 66 -5.67 16.22 7.07
C ASP A 66 -4.82 16.87 5.97
N LEU A 67 -4.82 16.32 4.77
CA LEU A 67 -4.19 16.94 3.59
C LEU A 67 -4.84 18.29 3.26
N GLU A 68 -6.18 18.38 3.30
CA GLU A 68 -6.92 19.61 3.02
C GLU A 68 -6.67 20.73 4.04
N ARG A 69 -6.12 20.43 5.22
CA ARG A 69 -5.72 21.43 6.22
C ARG A 69 -4.44 22.18 5.84
N VAL A 70 -3.64 21.63 4.94
CA VAL A 70 -2.43 22.30 4.47
C VAL A 70 -2.83 23.42 3.51
N GLU A 71 -2.39 24.64 3.81
CA GLU A 71 -2.70 25.81 2.97
C GLU A 71 -2.26 25.57 1.51
N GLY A 72 -3.18 25.77 0.59
CA GLY A 72 -2.97 25.55 -0.84
C GLY A 72 -3.31 24.14 -1.30
N VAL A 73 -3.66 23.19 -0.41
CA VAL A 73 -4.14 21.86 -0.78
C VAL A 73 -5.66 21.88 -0.85
N GLY A 74 -6.19 21.90 -2.06
CA GLY A 74 -7.62 21.71 -2.31
C GLY A 74 -7.98 20.22 -2.43
N ARG A 75 -9.28 19.93 -2.51
CA ARG A 75 -9.87 18.59 -2.58
C ARG A 75 -9.23 17.71 -3.68
N GLU A 76 -9.01 18.27 -4.88
CA GLU A 76 -8.43 17.54 -6.02
C GLU A 76 -6.96 17.17 -5.74
N THR A 77 -6.19 18.07 -5.13
CA THR A 77 -4.80 17.82 -4.75
C THR A 77 -4.72 16.75 -3.66
N ALA A 78 -5.58 16.84 -2.64
CA ALA A 78 -5.66 15.86 -1.56
C ALA A 78 -6.05 14.47 -2.10
N ALA A 79 -7.05 14.39 -2.97
CA ALA A 79 -7.50 13.16 -3.61
C ALA A 79 -6.37 12.54 -4.46
N PHE A 80 -5.65 13.35 -5.23
CA PHE A 80 -4.53 12.88 -6.05
C PHE A 80 -3.40 12.30 -5.20
N LEU A 81 -2.96 13.02 -4.16
CA LEU A 81 -1.91 12.52 -3.25
C LEU A 81 -2.33 11.21 -2.56
N HIS A 82 -3.57 11.14 -2.08
CA HIS A 82 -4.11 9.94 -1.44
C HIS A 82 -4.29 8.75 -2.40
N LEU A 83 -4.41 9.01 -3.71
CA LEU A 83 -4.51 7.97 -4.75
C LEU A 83 -3.18 7.25 -4.99
N ILE A 84 -2.04 7.94 -4.89
CA ILE A 84 -0.71 7.42 -5.23
C ILE A 84 -0.39 6.09 -4.52
N PRO A 85 -0.44 5.98 -3.18
CA PRO A 85 -0.15 4.73 -2.51
C PRO A 85 -1.14 3.61 -2.87
N GLN A 86 -2.40 3.93 -3.15
CA GLN A 86 -3.39 2.95 -3.55
C GLN A 86 -3.10 2.36 -4.94
N VAL A 87 -2.66 3.19 -5.89
CA VAL A 87 -2.22 2.75 -7.22
C VAL A 87 -0.95 1.91 -7.11
N SER A 88 0.03 2.35 -6.30
CA SER A 88 1.26 1.60 -6.04
C SER A 88 0.95 0.20 -5.49
N ARG A 89 0.10 0.11 -4.45
CA ARG A 89 -0.35 -1.17 -3.90
C ARG A 89 -0.99 -2.05 -4.98
N ARG A 90 -1.94 -1.51 -5.75
CA ARG A 90 -2.62 -2.26 -6.80
C ARG A 90 -1.65 -2.73 -7.90
N TYR A 91 -0.65 -1.92 -8.22
CA TYR A 91 0.41 -2.31 -9.14
C TYR A 91 1.21 -3.50 -8.59
N MET A 92 1.63 -3.44 -7.33
CA MET A 92 2.40 -4.51 -6.68
C MET A 92 1.59 -5.81 -6.55
N GLU A 93 0.30 -5.73 -6.20
CA GLU A 93 -0.62 -6.88 -6.19
C GLU A 93 -0.69 -7.56 -7.57
N ARG A 94 -0.72 -6.78 -8.65
CA ARG A 94 -0.84 -7.28 -10.02
C ARG A 94 0.48 -7.73 -10.64
N LYS A 95 1.60 -7.41 -10.02
CA LYS A 95 2.93 -7.80 -10.49
C LYS A 95 3.14 -9.32 -10.35
N TRP A 96 2.53 -9.93 -9.33
CA TRP A 96 2.55 -11.38 -9.14
C TRP A 96 1.52 -12.04 -10.05
N ARG A 97 1.99 -13.01 -10.83
CA ARG A 97 1.16 -13.76 -11.78
C ARG A 97 0.87 -15.16 -11.26
N PRO A 98 -0.32 -15.72 -11.58
CA PRO A 98 -0.58 -17.13 -11.32
C PRO A 98 0.56 -18.01 -11.90
N GLY A 99 1.04 -18.96 -11.09
CA GLY A 99 2.15 -19.84 -11.44
C GLY A 99 3.53 -19.39 -10.93
N GLU A 100 3.72 -18.15 -10.47
CA GLU A 100 4.97 -17.73 -9.84
C GLU A 100 5.20 -18.47 -8.51
N LEU A 101 6.42 -18.95 -8.27
CA LEU A 101 6.76 -19.71 -7.08
C LEU A 101 6.88 -18.81 -5.84
N MET A 102 6.20 -19.20 -4.78
CA MET A 102 6.27 -18.60 -3.45
C MET A 102 6.72 -19.67 -2.43
N ASP A 103 7.90 -20.20 -2.65
CA ASP A 103 8.46 -21.36 -1.95
C ASP A 103 9.38 -21.00 -0.77
N SER A 104 9.51 -19.72 -0.48
CA SER A 104 10.38 -19.22 0.58
C SER A 104 9.74 -18.03 1.32
N ALA A 105 10.15 -17.84 2.57
CA ALA A 105 9.75 -16.67 3.37
C ALA A 105 10.10 -15.34 2.67
N GLY A 106 11.25 -15.30 1.96
CA GLY A 106 11.66 -14.14 1.17
C GLY A 106 10.72 -13.85 0.00
N ALA A 107 10.22 -14.88 -0.72
CA ALA A 107 9.24 -14.71 -1.78
C ALA A 107 7.91 -14.22 -1.24
N ALA A 108 7.41 -14.83 -0.15
CA ALA A 108 6.20 -14.40 0.54
C ALA A 108 6.33 -12.94 1.06
N GLY A 109 7.47 -12.59 1.64
CA GLY A 109 7.76 -11.25 2.12
C GLY A 109 7.73 -10.19 1.01
N ARG A 110 8.38 -10.44 -0.13
CA ARG A 110 8.34 -9.52 -1.29
C ARG A 110 6.92 -9.27 -1.81
N PHE A 111 6.04 -10.26 -1.69
CA PHE A 111 4.64 -10.10 -2.05
C PHE A 111 3.84 -9.36 -0.98
N LEU A 112 3.97 -9.76 0.29
CA LEU A 112 3.10 -9.31 1.37
C LEU A 112 3.49 -7.93 1.90
N LEU A 113 4.80 -7.61 2.04
CA LEU A 113 5.24 -6.35 2.63
C LEU A 113 4.63 -5.11 1.94
N PRO A 114 4.60 -5.01 0.59
CA PRO A 114 3.97 -3.87 -0.07
C PRO A 114 2.47 -3.76 0.17
N LEU A 115 1.78 -4.87 0.46
CA LEU A 115 0.33 -4.87 0.74
C LEU A 115 0.02 -4.25 2.10
N PHE A 116 0.94 -4.39 3.06
CA PHE A 116 0.79 -3.83 4.41
C PHE A 116 1.38 -2.44 4.57
N ALA A 117 2.26 -2.00 3.68
CA ALA A 117 3.05 -0.76 3.83
C ALA A 117 2.20 0.50 4.07
N HIS A 118 0.98 0.55 3.53
CA HIS A 118 0.07 1.70 3.65
C HIS A 118 -1.23 1.38 4.38
N GLU A 119 -1.31 0.23 5.06
CA GLU A 119 -2.50 -0.14 5.82
C GLU A 119 -2.43 0.46 7.23
N ARG A 120 -3.42 1.29 7.56
CA ARG A 120 -3.56 1.95 8.88
C ARG A 120 -4.39 1.15 9.86
N SER A 121 -5.20 0.24 9.36
CA SER A 121 -6.01 -0.69 10.14
C SER A 121 -5.43 -2.08 10.04
N GLU A 122 -5.74 -2.95 11.00
CA GLU A 122 -5.40 -4.36 10.88
C GLU A 122 -6.10 -4.96 9.65
N VAL A 123 -5.32 -5.61 8.81
CA VAL A 123 -5.81 -6.32 7.63
C VAL A 123 -5.32 -7.76 7.67
N VAL A 124 -6.21 -8.68 7.38
CA VAL A 124 -5.86 -10.09 7.22
C VAL A 124 -5.86 -10.41 5.73
N TYR A 125 -4.69 -10.77 5.20
CA TYR A 125 -4.53 -11.27 3.84
C TYR A 125 -4.46 -12.79 3.83
N MET A 126 -5.12 -13.40 2.84
CA MET A 126 -4.96 -14.79 2.49
C MET A 126 -4.30 -14.90 1.13
N VAL A 127 -3.26 -15.73 1.02
CA VAL A 127 -2.59 -16.08 -0.22
C VAL A 127 -2.80 -17.56 -0.46
N CYS A 128 -3.32 -17.92 -1.62
CA CYS A 128 -3.58 -19.29 -2.05
C CYS A 128 -2.48 -19.78 -2.98
N LEU A 129 -1.96 -20.98 -2.71
CA LEU A 129 -0.88 -21.61 -3.47
C LEU A 129 -1.31 -23.03 -3.90
N ASP A 130 -0.75 -23.48 -5.01
CA ASP A 130 -0.86 -24.87 -5.44
C ASP A 130 0.06 -25.81 -4.62
N ALA A 131 0.06 -27.09 -4.95
CA ALA A 131 0.90 -28.10 -4.27
C ALA A 131 2.41 -27.82 -4.42
N ARG A 132 2.83 -27.13 -5.47
CA ARG A 132 4.23 -26.76 -5.74
C ARG A 132 4.59 -25.38 -5.19
N CYS A 133 3.73 -24.77 -4.37
CA CYS A 133 3.89 -23.39 -3.87
C CYS A 133 3.79 -22.32 -4.96
N ALA A 134 3.18 -22.60 -6.10
CA ALA A 134 2.92 -21.59 -7.10
C ALA A 134 1.72 -20.73 -6.68
N TYR A 135 1.85 -19.42 -6.85
CA TYR A 135 0.80 -18.46 -6.54
C TYR A 135 -0.44 -18.70 -7.40
N LEU A 136 -1.59 -18.80 -6.79
CA LEU A 136 -2.88 -18.89 -7.45
C LEU A 136 -3.66 -17.58 -7.38
N ASN A 137 -3.89 -17.10 -6.17
CA ASN A 137 -4.66 -15.89 -5.92
C ASN A 137 -4.42 -15.38 -4.50
N SER A 138 -4.81 -14.12 -4.25
CA SER A 138 -4.78 -13.54 -2.89
C SER A 138 -5.96 -12.59 -2.68
N ARG A 139 -6.35 -12.42 -1.42
CA ARG A 139 -7.45 -11.54 -1.03
C ARG A 139 -7.28 -11.01 0.38
N ALA A 140 -7.67 -9.75 0.59
CA ALA A 140 -7.92 -9.23 1.93
C ALA A 140 -9.23 -9.85 2.45
N MET A 141 -9.14 -10.66 3.50
CA MET A 141 -10.26 -11.39 4.09
C MET A 141 -11.01 -10.56 5.12
N ALA A 142 -10.31 -9.70 5.84
CA ALA A 142 -10.89 -8.80 6.82
C ALA A 142 -10.09 -7.50 6.91
N ARG A 143 -10.79 -6.41 7.27
CA ARG A 143 -10.21 -5.13 7.66
C ARG A 143 -10.79 -4.73 9.00
N GLY A 144 -9.94 -4.47 9.96
CA GLY A 144 -10.31 -4.06 11.31
C GLY A 144 -10.47 -2.57 11.47
N THR A 145 -11.03 -2.17 12.62
CA THR A 145 -11.07 -0.79 13.09
C THR A 145 -10.10 -0.64 14.25
N GLY A 146 -8.99 0.09 14.06
CA GLY A 146 -7.98 0.27 15.10
C GLY A 146 -6.96 -0.88 15.17
N HIS A 147 -6.94 -1.64 16.26
CA HIS A 147 -5.87 -2.59 16.56
C HIS A 147 -6.23 -4.07 16.36
N PHE A 148 -7.38 -4.39 15.80
CA PHE A 148 -7.76 -5.77 15.53
C PHE A 148 -8.60 -5.92 14.27
N ALA A 149 -8.46 -7.05 13.60
CA ALA A 149 -9.34 -7.51 12.53
C ALA A 149 -9.91 -8.88 12.91
N GLU A 150 -11.19 -9.06 12.70
CA GLU A 150 -11.87 -10.32 12.96
C GLU A 150 -12.19 -11.01 11.63
N VAL A 151 -11.79 -12.27 11.50
CA VAL A 151 -12.05 -13.09 10.34
C VAL A 151 -12.61 -14.45 10.76
N SER A 152 -13.69 -14.87 10.13
CA SER A 152 -14.27 -16.18 10.38
C SER A 152 -13.39 -17.28 9.77
N THR A 153 -13.06 -18.31 10.56
CA THR A 153 -12.36 -19.51 10.07
C THR A 153 -13.11 -20.14 8.89
N ARG A 154 -14.42 -20.13 8.93
CA ARG A 154 -15.26 -20.64 7.85
C ARG A 154 -15.00 -19.88 6.53
N SER A 155 -14.96 -18.55 6.56
CA SER A 155 -14.70 -17.75 5.34
C SER A 155 -13.28 -17.95 4.80
N LEU A 156 -12.29 -18.21 5.67
CA LEU A 156 -10.94 -18.57 5.24
C LEU A 156 -10.94 -19.92 4.49
N VAL A 157 -11.58 -20.93 5.08
CA VAL A 157 -11.67 -22.27 4.47
C VAL A 157 -12.46 -22.25 3.16
N GLU A 158 -13.61 -21.59 3.14
CA GLU A 158 -14.42 -21.45 1.92
C GLU A 158 -13.65 -20.77 0.78
N TYR A 159 -12.86 -19.74 1.12
CA TYR A 159 -12.02 -19.06 0.12
C TYR A 159 -10.93 -19.99 -0.44
N VAL A 160 -10.18 -20.68 0.44
CA VAL A 160 -9.12 -21.62 0.03
C VAL A 160 -9.67 -22.74 -0.87
N LEU A 161 -10.80 -23.34 -0.47
CA LEU A 161 -11.44 -24.37 -1.26
C LEU A 161 -11.94 -23.85 -2.61
N GLY A 162 -12.51 -22.64 -2.64
CA GLY A 162 -12.98 -22.00 -3.87
C GLY A 162 -11.85 -21.66 -4.87
N GLN A 163 -10.61 -21.55 -4.40
CA GLN A 163 -9.44 -21.36 -5.24
C GLN A 163 -8.75 -22.66 -5.66
N ASN A 164 -9.25 -23.84 -5.24
CA ASN A 164 -8.58 -25.14 -5.41
C ASN A 164 -7.13 -25.14 -4.88
N ALA A 165 -6.87 -24.41 -3.82
CA ALA A 165 -5.55 -24.26 -3.25
C ALA A 165 -5.16 -25.49 -2.41
N ALA A 166 -3.92 -25.94 -2.57
CA ALA A 166 -3.34 -27.00 -1.74
C ALA A 166 -2.66 -26.43 -0.47
N LYS A 167 -2.24 -25.16 -0.52
CA LYS A 167 -1.58 -24.47 0.58
C LYS A 167 -2.10 -23.02 0.68
N ALA A 168 -2.04 -22.47 1.88
CA ALA A 168 -2.40 -21.07 2.11
C ALA A 168 -1.43 -20.41 3.08
N ILE A 169 -1.18 -19.10 2.84
CA ILE A 169 -0.49 -18.23 3.77
C ILE A 169 -1.51 -17.25 4.30
N VAL A 170 -1.61 -17.12 5.62
CA VAL A 170 -2.39 -16.07 6.28
C VAL A 170 -1.41 -15.07 6.84
N ALA A 171 -1.62 -13.82 6.55
CA ALA A 171 -0.77 -12.73 7.02
C ALA A 171 -1.61 -11.62 7.63
N ALA A 172 -1.16 -11.10 8.77
CA ALA A 172 -1.81 -10.00 9.46
C ALA A 172 -0.78 -9.12 10.16
N GLY A 173 -1.00 -7.82 10.22
CA GLY A 173 -0.07 -6.88 10.85
C GLY A 173 1.36 -6.94 10.30
N GLY A 174 1.55 -7.34 9.03
CA GLY A 174 2.86 -7.55 8.43
C GLY A 174 3.57 -8.83 8.86
N LYS A 175 2.91 -9.74 9.59
CA LYS A 175 3.42 -11.05 10.00
C LYS A 175 2.65 -12.16 9.29
N THR A 176 3.32 -13.26 8.98
CA THR A 176 2.67 -14.51 8.56
C THR A 176 2.27 -15.29 9.82
N LEU A 177 1.08 -15.87 9.79
CA LEU A 177 0.54 -16.67 10.88
C LEU A 177 0.52 -18.14 10.50
N THR A 178 0.92 -19.00 11.42
CA THR A 178 0.76 -20.45 11.29
C THR A 178 -0.68 -20.85 11.56
N LEU A 179 -1.06 -22.06 11.14
CA LEU A 179 -2.40 -22.63 11.47
C LEU A 179 -2.59 -22.80 12.97
N GLU A 180 -1.51 -23.05 13.72
CA GLU A 180 -1.54 -23.19 15.18
C GLU A 180 -1.80 -21.84 15.84
N GLU A 181 -1.09 -20.77 15.46
CA GLU A 181 -1.34 -19.41 15.93
C GLU A 181 -2.76 -18.93 15.58
N LEU A 182 -3.27 -19.32 14.41
CA LEU A 182 -4.65 -19.05 14.03
C LEU A 182 -5.66 -19.80 14.93
N ALA A 183 -5.39 -21.05 15.25
CA ALA A 183 -6.24 -21.87 16.12
C ALA A 183 -6.22 -21.36 17.58
N GLU A 184 -5.06 -20.99 18.10
CA GLU A 184 -4.90 -20.41 19.45
C GLU A 184 -5.59 -19.04 19.58
N SER A 185 -5.60 -18.22 18.52
CA SER A 185 -6.30 -16.93 18.51
C SER A 185 -7.82 -17.06 18.49
N ASN A 186 -8.35 -18.29 18.33
CA ASN A 186 -9.78 -18.56 18.25
C ASN A 186 -10.25 -19.72 19.17
N PRO A 187 -10.15 -19.59 20.50
CA PRO A 187 -10.48 -20.66 21.44
C PRO A 187 -11.96 -21.07 21.44
N LYS A 188 -12.85 -20.33 20.78
CA LYS A 188 -14.30 -20.61 20.70
C LYS A 188 -14.80 -20.97 19.30
N GLY A 189 -13.93 -21.09 18.29
CA GLY A 189 -14.30 -21.52 16.94
C GLY A 189 -15.16 -20.52 16.12
N THR A 190 -15.38 -19.30 16.61
CA THR A 190 -16.28 -18.32 15.99
C THR A 190 -15.60 -17.27 15.12
N GLY A 191 -14.28 -17.11 15.23
CA GLY A 191 -13.49 -16.15 14.42
C GLY A 191 -12.09 -15.97 14.97
N VAL A 192 -11.17 -15.59 14.11
CA VAL A 192 -9.78 -15.31 14.48
C VAL A 192 -9.66 -13.82 14.81
N ARG A 193 -9.28 -13.51 16.04
CA ARG A 193 -8.98 -12.13 16.47
C ARG A 193 -7.46 -11.96 16.47
N ILE A 194 -6.97 -11.12 15.61
CA ILE A 194 -5.55 -10.79 15.49
C ILE A 194 -5.37 -9.40 16.10
N MET A 195 -4.50 -9.31 17.12
CA MET A 195 -4.09 -8.06 17.74
C MET A 195 -2.69 -7.69 17.26
N ARG A 196 -2.49 -6.41 17.07
CA ARG A 196 -1.21 -5.81 16.65
C ARG A 196 -0.22 -5.77 17.81
#